data_23f9049e1ad11235db339f58bf466c26
#
_entry.id   23f9049e1ad11235db339f58bf466c26
#
_cell.length_a   1.000
_cell.length_b   1.000
_cell.length_c   1.000
_cell.angle_alpha   90.00
_cell.angle_beta   90.00
_cell.angle_gamma   90.00
#
_symmetry.space_group_name_H-M   'P 1'
#
loop_
_entity.id
_entity.type
_entity.pdbx_description
1 polymer ?
#
loop_
_entity_poly.entity_id
_entity_poly.type
_entity_poly.pdbx_seq_one_letter_code
_entity_poly.pdbx_strand_id
1 'polypeptide(L)'
;KWAIAVPFLMLRDDTDWQRMLAAKNAPPAPDPEPEPDPEPEPEPDPEPEPEPEPPVVVTNAVYGQDESFFDDALFIGDSRMVNVANYARLGNADYFADVGMTVFKMFSTTASDKNFGATDLGSLLRSKRYSHIFVMLGLNEAGYPLGNLFDAYQSDLEQLRQLQPDATIYILKVYGVTADVAAGNPSFAHSRLTAVNQGFADLADGDRIR
;
A
#
# COMPACT_ATOMS: atom_id res chain seq x y z
N LYS A 1 -28.19 -19.03 -18.60
CA LYS A 1 -28.06 -19.67 -19.91
C LYS A 1 -27.29 -18.71 -20.80
N TRP A 2 -25.97 -18.99 -20.95
CA TRP A 2 -25.12 -18.24 -21.87
C TRP A 2 -25.05 -19.02 -23.17
N ALA A 3 -25.55 -18.44 -24.25
CA ALA A 3 -25.40 -18.98 -25.60
C ALA A 3 -24.01 -18.55 -26.11
N ILE A 4 -23.11 -19.50 -26.27
CA ILE A 4 -21.86 -19.30 -26.99
C ILE A 4 -22.21 -19.29 -28.47
N ALA A 5 -22.15 -18.13 -29.12
CA ALA A 5 -22.25 -18.00 -30.55
C ALA A 5 -20.95 -18.55 -31.17
N VAL A 6 -21.02 -19.74 -31.75
CA VAL A 6 -19.96 -20.27 -32.60
C VAL A 6 -20.05 -19.55 -33.95
N PRO A 7 -18.98 -18.94 -34.46
CA PRO A 7 -18.99 -18.35 -35.77
C PRO A 7 -19.19 -19.44 -36.82
N PHE A 8 -20.27 -19.35 -37.57
CA PHE A 8 -20.60 -20.22 -38.68
C PHE A 8 -19.68 -19.87 -39.85
N LEU A 9 -18.59 -20.64 -40.00
CA LEU A 9 -17.80 -20.57 -41.23
C LEU A 9 -18.63 -21.17 -42.36
N MET A 10 -19.14 -20.33 -43.27
CA MET A 10 -19.71 -20.81 -44.52
C MET A 10 -18.58 -21.43 -45.36
N LEU A 11 -18.55 -22.76 -45.38
CA LEU A 11 -17.78 -23.49 -46.38
C LEU A 11 -18.39 -23.17 -47.77
N ARG A 12 -17.56 -22.75 -48.69
CA ARG A 12 -17.97 -22.14 -49.94
C ARG A 12 -18.41 -23.11 -51.03
N ASP A 13 -18.03 -24.41 -50.89
CA ASP A 13 -18.48 -25.47 -51.81
C ASP A 13 -18.30 -26.89 -51.20
N ASP A 14 -18.86 -27.93 -51.84
CA ASP A 14 -18.77 -29.32 -51.44
C ASP A 14 -17.31 -29.86 -51.44
N THR A 15 -16.40 -29.22 -52.16
CA THR A 15 -15.01 -29.62 -52.23
C THR A 15 -14.26 -29.39 -50.93
N ASP A 16 -14.60 -28.32 -50.22
CA ASP A 16 -13.96 -28.01 -48.91
C ASP A 16 -14.42 -29.03 -47.84
N TRP A 17 -15.65 -29.45 -47.89
CA TRP A 17 -16.15 -30.50 -47.00
C TRP A 17 -15.52 -31.85 -47.27
N GLN A 18 -15.35 -32.24 -48.56
CA GLN A 18 -14.68 -33.48 -48.94
C GLN A 18 -13.20 -33.49 -48.50
N ARG A 19 -12.48 -32.34 -48.58
CA ARG A 19 -11.11 -32.20 -48.07
C ARG A 19 -11.03 -32.37 -46.56
N MET A 20 -11.97 -31.78 -45.81
CA MET A 20 -12.04 -31.96 -44.37
C MET A 20 -12.29 -33.41 -43.95
N LEU A 21 -13.17 -34.13 -44.65
CA LEU A 21 -13.43 -35.52 -44.36
C LEU A 21 -12.22 -36.40 -44.71
N ALA A 22 -11.52 -36.11 -45.79
CA ALA A 22 -10.31 -36.81 -46.20
C ALA A 22 -9.16 -36.60 -45.18
N ALA A 23 -9.02 -35.38 -44.66
CA ALA A 23 -8.03 -35.06 -43.64
C ALA A 23 -8.32 -35.77 -42.30
N LYS A 24 -9.62 -35.90 -41.96
CA LYS A 24 -10.05 -36.57 -40.70
C LYS A 24 -9.85 -38.08 -40.74
N ASN A 25 -9.86 -38.69 -41.92
CA ASN A 25 -9.72 -40.15 -42.13
C ASN A 25 -8.33 -40.55 -42.62
N ALA A 26 -7.40 -39.62 -42.74
CA ALA A 26 -6.01 -39.96 -43.07
C ALA A 26 -5.37 -40.71 -41.90
N PRO A 27 -4.64 -41.80 -42.16
CA PRO A 27 -3.86 -42.44 -41.11
C PRO A 27 -2.87 -41.46 -40.54
N PRO A 28 -2.59 -41.54 -39.23
CA PRO A 28 -1.60 -40.65 -38.63
C PRO A 28 -0.27 -40.77 -39.34
N ALA A 29 0.34 -39.65 -39.63
CA ALA A 29 1.70 -39.65 -40.18
C ALA A 29 2.62 -40.39 -39.20
N PRO A 30 3.60 -41.18 -39.69
CA PRO A 30 4.60 -41.78 -38.83
C PRO A 30 5.25 -40.72 -37.98
N ASP A 31 5.41 -41.01 -36.69
CA ASP A 31 6.11 -40.11 -35.77
C ASP A 31 7.49 -39.74 -36.37
N PRO A 32 7.85 -38.48 -36.40
CA PRO A 32 9.20 -38.07 -36.79
C PRO A 32 10.20 -38.82 -35.88
N GLU A 33 11.26 -39.33 -36.47
CA GLU A 33 12.38 -39.87 -35.70
C GLU A 33 12.84 -38.78 -34.72
N PRO A 34 13.12 -39.13 -33.45
CA PRO A 34 13.57 -38.14 -32.49
C PRO A 34 14.86 -37.50 -33.04
N GLU A 35 14.81 -36.18 -33.16
CA GLU A 35 16.01 -35.39 -33.43
C GLU A 35 17.02 -35.66 -32.31
N PRO A 36 18.32 -35.81 -32.62
CA PRO A 36 19.32 -35.97 -31.58
C PRO A 36 19.21 -34.78 -30.61
N ASP A 37 19.22 -35.11 -29.31
CA ASP A 37 19.20 -34.09 -28.24
C ASP A 37 20.28 -33.04 -28.55
N PRO A 38 19.93 -31.75 -28.53
CA PRO A 38 20.92 -30.69 -28.67
C PRO A 38 21.97 -30.86 -27.58
N GLU A 39 23.24 -30.78 -27.96
CA GLU A 39 24.33 -30.74 -26.98
C GLU A 39 23.99 -29.62 -25.98
N PRO A 40 24.16 -29.85 -24.68
CA PRO A 40 23.89 -28.87 -23.67
C PRO A 40 24.72 -27.60 -23.98
N GLU A 41 24.05 -26.47 -24.15
CA GLU A 41 24.73 -25.18 -24.25
C GLU A 41 25.60 -25.01 -23.01
N PRO A 42 26.84 -24.49 -23.13
CA PRO A 42 27.66 -24.21 -21.97
C PRO A 42 26.89 -23.30 -21.03
N GLU A 43 26.82 -23.71 -19.76
CA GLU A 43 26.20 -22.89 -18.71
C GLU A 43 26.82 -21.47 -18.79
N PRO A 44 26.00 -20.41 -18.79
CA PRO A 44 26.52 -19.06 -18.76
C PRO A 44 27.43 -18.92 -17.53
N ASP A 45 28.57 -18.28 -17.72
CA ASP A 45 29.46 -17.93 -16.62
C ASP A 45 28.62 -17.25 -15.52
N PRO A 46 28.79 -17.64 -14.24
CA PRO A 46 28.04 -17.02 -13.15
C PRO A 46 28.23 -15.49 -13.24
N GLU A 47 27.12 -14.77 -13.29
CA GLU A 47 27.15 -13.30 -13.20
C GLU A 47 27.95 -12.95 -11.92
N PRO A 48 28.88 -11.98 -12.00
CA PRO A 48 29.62 -11.56 -10.84
C PRO A 48 28.63 -11.18 -9.74
N GLU A 49 28.82 -11.76 -8.56
CA GLU A 49 28.02 -11.39 -7.38
C GLU A 49 28.02 -9.86 -7.26
N PRO A 50 26.87 -9.22 -7.08
CA PRO A 50 26.81 -7.78 -6.90
C PRO A 50 27.76 -7.41 -5.74
N GLU A 51 28.65 -6.45 -5.99
CA GLU A 51 29.51 -5.93 -4.93
C GLU A 51 28.63 -5.54 -3.75
N PRO A 52 28.98 -5.90 -2.51
CA PRO A 52 28.21 -5.54 -1.33
C PRO A 52 28.02 -4.02 -1.34
N GLU A 53 26.78 -3.58 -1.37
CA GLU A 53 26.48 -2.16 -1.25
C GLU A 53 27.19 -1.61 -0.02
N PRO A 54 27.87 -0.45 -0.13
CA PRO A 54 28.53 0.14 1.01
C PRO A 54 27.51 0.28 2.14
N PRO A 55 27.88 0.01 3.40
CA PRO A 55 26.94 0.10 4.51
C PRO A 55 26.27 1.48 4.44
N VAL A 56 24.93 1.48 4.37
CA VAL A 56 24.16 2.72 4.47
C VAL A 56 24.53 3.31 5.83
N VAL A 57 25.41 4.29 5.81
CA VAL A 57 25.71 5.09 6.99
C VAL A 57 24.43 5.86 7.25
N VAL A 58 23.56 5.30 8.08
CA VAL A 58 22.44 6.04 8.67
C VAL A 58 23.12 7.13 9.50
N THR A 59 23.34 8.27 8.86
CA THR A 59 23.79 9.45 9.60
C THR A 59 22.66 9.78 10.56
N ASN A 60 22.91 9.60 11.85
CA ASN A 60 22.03 10.03 12.95
C ASN A 60 21.83 11.56 12.97
N ALA A 61 22.13 12.24 11.90
CA ALA A 61 22.05 13.70 11.76
C ALA A 61 20.61 14.26 11.80
N VAL A 62 19.59 13.41 11.84
CA VAL A 62 18.19 13.82 11.94
C VAL A 62 17.66 13.78 13.39
N TYR A 63 18.43 13.24 14.31
CA TYR A 63 18.02 13.07 15.72
C TYR A 63 18.46 14.21 16.64
N GLY A 64 18.43 15.42 16.13
CA GLY A 64 18.71 16.63 16.93
C GLY A 64 17.48 17.23 17.60
N GLN A 65 16.32 16.59 17.53
CA GLN A 65 15.13 17.02 18.26
C GLN A 65 15.18 16.39 19.65
N ASP A 66 15.10 17.24 20.67
CA ASP A 66 14.88 16.82 22.04
C ASP A 66 13.51 16.11 22.10
N GLU A 67 13.37 15.09 22.95
CA GLU A 67 12.08 14.40 23.18
C GLU A 67 10.95 15.38 23.56
N SER A 68 11.28 16.52 24.15
CA SER A 68 10.34 17.60 24.44
C SER A 68 9.59 18.15 23.23
N PHE A 69 10.11 17.95 22.00
CA PHE A 69 9.41 18.27 20.76
C PHE A 69 8.07 17.54 20.64
N PHE A 70 7.96 16.38 21.29
CA PHE A 70 6.76 15.54 21.23
C PHE A 70 5.83 15.73 22.44
N ASP A 71 6.14 16.61 23.41
CA ASP A 71 5.36 16.73 24.64
C ASP A 71 3.93 17.25 24.41
N ASP A 72 3.72 18.03 23.36
CA ASP A 72 2.42 18.53 22.92
C ASP A 72 2.03 17.97 21.53
N ALA A 73 2.50 16.78 21.23
CA ALA A 73 2.17 16.09 19.99
C ALA A 73 1.02 15.08 20.19
N LEU A 74 0.25 14.89 19.11
CA LEU A 74 -0.76 13.85 18.97
C LEU A 74 -0.36 12.92 17.82
N PHE A 75 -0.30 11.63 18.10
CA PHE A 75 -0.13 10.60 17.11
C PHE A 75 -1.47 9.90 16.85
N ILE A 76 -1.92 9.92 15.59
CA ILE A 76 -3.16 9.29 15.14
C ILE A 76 -2.78 8.11 14.25
N GLY A 77 -3.36 6.92 14.47
CA GLY A 77 -3.04 5.81 13.59
C GLY A 77 -3.70 4.47 13.90
N ASP A 78 -3.36 3.51 13.06
CA ASP A 78 -3.83 2.13 13.13
C ASP A 78 -3.00 1.26 14.10
N SER A 79 -3.07 -0.07 13.93
CA SER A 79 -2.34 -1.04 14.77
C SER A 79 -0.83 -0.77 14.87
N ARG A 80 -0.22 -0.15 13.86
CA ARG A 80 1.20 0.23 13.89
C ARG A 80 1.44 1.31 14.94
N MET A 81 0.54 2.30 15.02
CA MET A 81 0.62 3.37 16.01
C MET A 81 0.27 2.84 17.42
N VAL A 82 -0.63 1.87 17.55
CA VAL A 82 -0.87 1.15 18.81
C VAL A 82 0.43 0.51 19.33
N ASN A 83 1.23 -0.09 18.45
CA ASN A 83 2.53 -0.66 18.82
C ASN A 83 3.52 0.43 19.27
N VAL A 84 3.58 1.57 18.55
CA VAL A 84 4.41 2.71 18.99
C VAL A 84 3.97 3.19 20.39
N ALA A 85 2.68 3.36 20.62
CA ALA A 85 2.14 3.78 21.91
C ALA A 85 2.53 2.83 23.05
N ASN A 86 2.57 1.52 22.78
CA ASN A 86 2.87 0.50 23.78
C ASN A 86 4.35 0.29 24.06
N TYR A 87 5.21 0.43 23.02
CA TYR A 87 6.60 -0.03 23.11
C TYR A 87 7.65 1.05 22.83
N ALA A 88 7.27 2.17 22.24
CA ALA A 88 8.21 3.19 21.75
C ALA A 88 7.65 4.62 21.88
N ARG A 89 6.99 4.93 23.00
CA ARG A 89 6.44 6.28 23.22
C ARG A 89 7.52 7.35 23.15
N LEU A 90 7.17 8.47 22.54
CA LEU A 90 8.04 9.64 22.42
C LEU A 90 7.55 10.72 23.40
N GLY A 91 8.40 11.14 24.29
CA GLY A 91 8.11 12.17 25.30
C GLY A 91 6.76 11.94 26.02
N ASN A 92 5.99 13.00 26.20
CA ASN A 92 4.64 12.96 26.78
C ASN A 92 3.52 12.98 25.73
N ALA A 93 3.83 12.62 24.46
CA ALA A 93 2.86 12.60 23.39
C ALA A 93 1.62 11.77 23.69
N ASP A 94 0.49 12.22 23.17
CA ASP A 94 -0.78 11.50 23.18
C ASP A 94 -0.88 10.57 21.96
N TYR A 95 -1.57 9.44 22.11
CA TYR A 95 -1.73 8.45 21.05
C TYR A 95 -3.19 8.10 20.85
N PHE A 96 -3.82 8.67 19.83
CA PHE A 96 -5.17 8.31 19.39
C PHE A 96 -5.07 7.20 18.35
N ALA A 97 -5.02 5.97 18.80
CA ALA A 97 -4.77 4.82 17.94
C ALA A 97 -5.68 3.65 18.25
N ASP A 98 -6.08 2.92 17.21
CA ASP A 98 -6.88 1.71 17.33
C ASP A 98 -6.54 0.69 16.25
N VAL A 99 -6.69 -0.61 16.59
CA VAL A 99 -6.42 -1.70 15.64
C VAL A 99 -7.45 -1.67 14.51
N GLY A 100 -6.95 -1.61 13.26
CA GLY A 100 -7.83 -1.56 12.09
C GLY A 100 -8.45 -0.18 11.84
N MET A 101 -7.99 0.86 12.51
CA MET A 101 -8.39 2.23 12.19
C MET A 101 -8.08 2.53 10.73
N THR A 102 -8.98 3.27 10.11
CA THR A 102 -8.85 3.77 8.74
C THR A 102 -9.18 5.25 8.71
N VAL A 103 -8.75 5.96 7.67
CA VAL A 103 -9.16 7.35 7.46
C VAL A 103 -10.68 7.49 7.44
N PHE A 104 -11.42 6.53 6.84
CA PHE A 104 -12.88 6.55 6.81
C PHE A 104 -13.57 6.48 8.19
N LYS A 105 -12.82 6.13 9.24
CA LYS A 105 -13.33 5.94 10.60
C LYS A 105 -12.65 6.81 11.63
N MET A 106 -11.65 7.59 11.25
CA MET A 106 -10.79 8.33 12.17
C MET A 106 -11.59 9.17 13.16
N PHE A 107 -12.56 9.95 12.70
CA PHE A 107 -13.42 10.77 13.55
C PHE A 107 -14.60 10.04 14.21
N SER A 108 -14.91 8.82 13.81
CA SER A 108 -15.96 7.99 14.41
C SER A 108 -15.43 6.90 15.36
N THR A 109 -14.11 6.74 15.43
CA THR A 109 -13.46 5.80 16.34
C THR A 109 -13.39 6.38 17.74
N THR A 110 -13.55 5.50 18.75
CA THR A 110 -13.20 5.79 20.14
C THR A 110 -11.88 5.12 20.45
N ALA A 111 -10.92 5.90 20.88
CA ALA A 111 -9.61 5.40 21.32
C ALA A 111 -9.36 5.81 22.77
N SER A 112 -8.40 5.17 23.41
CA SER A 112 -7.99 5.52 24.78
C SER A 112 -6.48 5.55 24.90
N ASP A 113 -5.98 6.48 25.68
CA ASP A 113 -4.57 6.59 26.05
C ASP A 113 -4.46 6.91 27.55
N LYS A 114 -3.29 6.62 28.13
CA LYS A 114 -3.00 6.92 29.54
C LYS A 114 -3.19 8.39 29.91
N ASN A 115 -3.07 9.28 28.93
CA ASN A 115 -3.09 10.73 29.13
C ASN A 115 -4.51 11.33 29.05
N PHE A 116 -5.48 10.67 28.36
CA PHE A 116 -6.81 11.24 28.15
C PHE A 116 -8.00 10.27 28.36
N GLY A 117 -7.76 8.98 28.62
CA GLY A 117 -8.82 7.99 28.73
C GLY A 117 -9.57 7.72 27.42
N ALA A 118 -10.77 7.11 27.50
CA ALA A 118 -11.56 6.79 26.32
C ALA A 118 -12.32 8.00 25.79
N THR A 119 -12.13 8.36 24.50
CA THR A 119 -12.81 9.50 23.87
C THR A 119 -12.84 9.35 22.34
N ASP A 120 -13.66 10.12 21.64
CA ASP A 120 -13.58 10.31 20.20
C ASP A 120 -12.57 11.43 19.87
N LEU A 121 -12.06 11.40 18.63
CA LEU A 121 -11.03 12.34 18.19
C LEU A 121 -11.51 13.79 18.25
N GLY A 122 -12.73 14.06 17.82
CA GLY A 122 -13.27 15.43 17.82
C GLY A 122 -13.38 16.01 19.23
N SER A 123 -13.77 15.20 20.21
CA SER A 123 -13.83 15.59 21.63
C SER A 123 -12.44 15.83 22.20
N LEU A 124 -11.47 14.96 21.88
CA LEU A 124 -10.08 15.14 22.29
C LEU A 124 -9.52 16.46 21.77
N LEU A 125 -9.67 16.72 20.47
CA LEU A 125 -9.16 17.93 19.81
C LEU A 125 -9.83 19.23 20.27
N ARG A 126 -11.05 19.16 20.77
CA ARG A 126 -11.71 20.31 21.41
C ARG A 126 -11.21 20.56 22.84
N SER A 127 -10.80 19.51 23.54
CA SER A 127 -10.39 19.60 24.94
C SER A 127 -8.91 19.92 25.13
N LYS A 128 -8.05 19.62 24.16
CA LYS A 128 -6.59 19.80 24.23
C LYS A 128 -6.05 20.42 22.95
N ARG A 129 -5.02 21.27 23.07
CA ARG A 129 -4.27 21.84 21.94
C ARG A 129 -3.00 21.06 21.71
N TYR A 130 -2.65 20.92 20.44
CA TYR A 130 -1.44 20.25 19.98
C TYR A 130 -0.67 21.15 19.02
N SER A 131 0.65 21.20 19.15
CA SER A 131 1.53 21.87 18.21
C SER A 131 1.83 20.99 16.98
N HIS A 132 1.83 19.66 17.19
CA HIS A 132 2.18 18.69 16.17
C HIS A 132 1.16 17.55 16.15
N ILE A 133 0.65 17.22 14.97
CA ILE A 133 -0.25 16.08 14.76
C ILE A 133 0.35 15.17 13.70
N PHE A 134 0.61 13.91 14.05
CA PHE A 134 1.17 12.90 13.15
C PHE A 134 0.09 11.89 12.79
N VAL A 135 -0.19 11.72 11.50
CA VAL A 135 -1.23 10.80 11.00
C VAL A 135 -0.58 9.64 10.27
N MET A 136 -0.74 8.42 10.80
CA MET A 136 -0.24 7.16 10.22
C MET A 136 -1.42 6.24 9.85
N LEU A 137 -2.05 6.53 8.72
CA LEU A 137 -3.14 5.74 8.13
C LEU A 137 -2.81 5.47 6.66
N GLY A 138 -3.61 4.64 5.97
CA GLY A 138 -3.47 4.38 4.54
C GLY A 138 -3.04 2.96 4.18
N LEU A 139 -2.44 2.18 5.10
CA LEU A 139 -2.10 0.79 4.82
C LEU A 139 -3.35 -0.09 4.79
N ASN A 140 -4.27 0.09 5.74
CA ASN A 140 -5.53 -0.65 5.79
C ASN A 140 -6.44 -0.30 4.59
N GLU A 141 -6.25 0.88 4.02
CA GLU A 141 -7.00 1.40 2.88
C GLU A 141 -6.32 1.15 1.53
N ALA A 142 -5.16 0.52 1.50
CA ALA A 142 -4.40 0.33 0.27
C ALA A 142 -5.16 -0.45 -0.82
N GLY A 143 -6.17 -1.25 -0.45
CA GLY A 143 -7.06 -1.96 -1.36
C GLY A 143 -8.22 -1.12 -1.92
N TYR A 144 -8.51 0.05 -1.37
CA TYR A 144 -9.59 0.91 -1.82
C TYR A 144 -9.21 1.72 -3.06
N PRO A 145 -10.19 2.23 -3.85
CA PRO A 145 -9.91 3.21 -4.90
C PRO A 145 -9.14 4.41 -4.34
N LEU A 146 -8.04 4.80 -5.00
CA LEU A 146 -7.16 5.87 -4.50
C LEU A 146 -7.89 7.21 -4.36
N GLY A 147 -8.79 7.54 -5.30
CA GLY A 147 -9.59 8.75 -5.21
C GLY A 147 -10.37 8.81 -3.89
N ASN A 148 -11.08 7.74 -3.53
CA ASN A 148 -11.84 7.69 -2.28
C ASN A 148 -10.94 7.84 -1.03
N LEU A 149 -9.74 7.25 -1.08
CA LEU A 149 -8.76 7.38 -0.01
C LEU A 149 -8.32 8.84 0.17
N PHE A 150 -7.95 9.49 -0.93
CA PHE A 150 -7.43 10.86 -0.89
C PHE A 150 -8.53 11.88 -0.58
N ASP A 151 -9.75 11.70 -1.09
CA ASP A 151 -10.90 12.55 -0.77
C ASP A 151 -11.21 12.49 0.75
N ALA A 152 -11.20 11.28 1.33
CA ALA A 152 -11.39 11.11 2.76
C ALA A 152 -10.26 11.75 3.57
N TYR A 153 -9.01 11.54 3.15
CA TYR A 153 -7.85 12.15 3.81
C TYR A 153 -7.94 13.68 3.77
N GLN A 154 -8.25 14.27 2.62
CA GLN A 154 -8.41 15.71 2.48
C GLN A 154 -9.49 16.25 3.42
N SER A 155 -10.66 15.60 3.45
CA SER A 155 -11.75 15.97 4.36
C SER A 155 -11.33 15.93 5.84
N ASP A 156 -10.62 14.89 6.23
CA ASP A 156 -10.15 14.72 7.60
C ASP A 156 -9.05 15.74 7.96
N LEU A 157 -8.14 16.06 7.04
CA LEU A 157 -7.13 17.10 7.22
C LEU A 157 -7.76 18.48 7.39
N GLU A 158 -8.80 18.81 6.61
CA GLU A 158 -9.56 20.04 6.76
C GLU A 158 -10.23 20.12 8.14
N GLN A 159 -10.80 19.01 8.62
CA GLN A 159 -11.42 18.94 9.93
C GLN A 159 -10.38 19.05 11.06
N LEU A 160 -9.21 18.44 10.92
CA LEU A 160 -8.09 18.58 11.85
C LEU A 160 -7.65 20.06 11.93
N ARG A 161 -7.49 20.73 10.79
CA ARG A 161 -7.11 22.16 10.73
C ARG A 161 -8.15 23.08 11.38
N GLN A 162 -9.44 22.78 11.20
CA GLN A 162 -10.50 23.56 11.85
C GLN A 162 -10.46 23.42 13.37
N LEU A 163 -10.20 22.22 13.88
CA LEU A 163 -10.15 21.95 15.32
C LEU A 163 -8.82 22.38 15.95
N GLN A 164 -7.73 22.37 15.18
CA GLN A 164 -6.36 22.66 15.62
C GLN A 164 -5.67 23.62 14.64
N PRO A 165 -6.10 24.90 14.57
CA PRO A 165 -5.66 25.84 13.54
C PRO A 165 -4.17 26.19 13.60
N ASP A 166 -3.54 26.01 14.77
CA ASP A 166 -2.14 26.33 14.99
C ASP A 166 -1.20 25.14 14.85
N ALA A 167 -1.76 23.90 14.77
CA ALA A 167 -0.97 22.70 14.66
C ALA A 167 -0.32 22.52 13.28
N THR A 168 0.88 21.97 13.26
CA THR A 168 1.46 21.39 12.04
C THR A 168 1.06 19.92 11.96
N ILE A 169 0.48 19.52 10.84
CA ILE A 169 0.01 18.16 10.58
C ILE A 169 1.02 17.45 9.68
N TYR A 170 1.48 16.29 10.10
CA TYR A 170 2.43 15.44 9.36
C TYR A 170 1.72 14.17 8.89
N ILE A 171 1.69 13.95 7.57
CA ILE A 171 1.20 12.71 6.98
C ILE A 171 2.37 11.74 6.89
N LEU A 172 2.33 10.68 7.68
CA LEU A 172 3.38 9.68 7.69
C LEU A 172 3.21 8.73 6.51
N LYS A 173 4.27 8.55 5.73
CA LYS A 173 4.26 7.62 4.60
C LYS A 173 3.98 6.18 5.05
N VAL A 174 3.25 5.46 4.22
CA VAL A 174 3.09 4.02 4.38
C VAL A 174 4.39 3.34 3.97
N TYR A 175 5.00 2.60 4.88
CA TYR A 175 6.18 1.80 4.57
C TYR A 175 5.80 0.45 3.97
N GLY A 176 6.76 -0.16 3.28
CA GLY A 176 6.55 -1.44 2.61
C GLY A 176 6.27 -2.58 3.60
N VAL A 177 5.66 -3.62 3.09
CA VAL A 177 5.49 -4.91 3.77
C VAL A 177 6.55 -5.90 3.26
N THR A 178 6.67 -7.05 3.92
CA THR A 178 7.58 -8.11 3.45
C THR A 178 7.18 -8.62 2.06
N ALA A 179 8.14 -9.16 1.32
CA ALA A 179 7.91 -9.70 -0.02
C ALA A 179 6.79 -10.76 -0.04
N ASP A 180 6.75 -11.64 0.96
CA ASP A 180 5.72 -12.68 1.07
C ASP A 180 4.31 -12.10 1.24
N VAL A 181 4.16 -11.06 2.07
CA VAL A 181 2.88 -10.36 2.25
C VAL A 181 2.48 -9.63 0.98
N ALA A 182 3.41 -8.96 0.30
CA ALA A 182 3.15 -8.27 -0.95
C ALA A 182 2.75 -9.25 -2.08
N ALA A 183 3.39 -10.43 -2.14
CA ALA A 183 3.07 -11.48 -3.12
C ALA A 183 1.67 -12.06 -2.89
N GLY A 184 1.24 -12.16 -1.65
CA GLY A 184 -0.08 -12.70 -1.29
C GLY A 184 -1.25 -11.70 -1.45
N ASN A 185 -0.99 -10.40 -1.57
CA ASN A 185 -2.03 -9.39 -1.66
C ASN A 185 -1.61 -8.20 -2.54
N PRO A 186 -2.23 -8.05 -3.73
CA PRO A 186 -1.92 -6.96 -4.66
C PRO A 186 -2.09 -5.55 -4.07
N SER A 187 -2.92 -5.39 -3.05
CA SER A 187 -3.11 -4.11 -2.35
C SER A 187 -1.82 -3.64 -1.67
N PHE A 188 -0.91 -4.56 -1.35
CA PHE A 188 0.37 -4.26 -0.73
C PHE A 188 1.55 -4.31 -1.72
N ALA A 189 1.28 -4.43 -3.02
CA ALA A 189 2.32 -4.34 -4.03
C ALA A 189 3.08 -3.01 -3.90
N HIS A 190 4.40 -3.04 -4.13
CA HIS A 190 5.25 -1.85 -4.03
C HIS A 190 4.73 -0.67 -4.86
N SER A 191 4.29 -0.91 -6.09
CA SER A 191 3.71 0.12 -6.96
C SER A 191 2.46 0.75 -6.36
N ARG A 192 1.63 -0.04 -5.68
CA ARG A 192 0.42 0.44 -5.02
C ARG A 192 0.74 1.33 -3.83
N LEU A 193 1.63 0.90 -2.95
CA LEU A 193 2.06 1.70 -1.80
C LEU A 193 2.82 2.96 -2.22
N THR A 194 3.59 2.90 -3.32
CA THR A 194 4.21 4.08 -3.91
C THR A 194 3.16 5.09 -4.38
N ALA A 195 2.09 4.64 -5.04
CA ALA A 195 0.99 5.52 -5.47
C ALA A 195 0.24 6.14 -4.27
N VAL A 196 0.03 5.40 -3.19
CA VAL A 196 -0.52 5.94 -1.93
C VAL A 196 0.39 7.05 -1.39
N ASN A 197 1.70 6.79 -1.29
CA ASN A 197 2.65 7.76 -0.76
C ASN A 197 2.81 8.99 -1.65
N GLN A 198 2.66 8.85 -2.97
CA GLN A 198 2.65 10.00 -3.88
C GLN A 198 1.42 10.87 -3.62
N GLY A 199 0.22 10.28 -3.52
CA GLY A 199 -0.98 11.05 -3.20
C GLY A 199 -0.90 11.74 -1.84
N PHE A 200 -0.25 11.14 -0.84
CA PHE A 200 0.00 11.82 0.44
C PHE A 200 0.93 13.03 0.28
N ALA A 201 1.96 12.92 -0.56
CA ALA A 201 2.82 14.05 -0.86
C ALA A 201 2.07 15.19 -1.59
N ASP A 202 1.09 14.83 -2.42
CA ASP A 202 0.25 15.80 -3.15
C ASP A 202 -0.77 16.51 -2.24
N LEU A 203 -1.12 15.93 -1.08
CA LEU A 203 -1.97 16.56 -0.05
C LEU A 203 -1.21 17.55 0.82
N ALA A 204 0.12 17.51 0.84
CA ALA A 204 0.94 18.44 1.60
C ALA A 204 0.89 19.85 0.97
N ASP A 205 0.71 20.88 1.79
CA ASP A 205 0.70 22.30 1.36
C ASP A 205 2.06 22.98 1.57
N GLY A 206 3.02 22.29 2.20
CA GLY A 206 4.35 22.81 2.50
C GLY A 206 4.40 23.81 3.67
N ASP A 207 3.26 24.16 4.24
CA ASP A 207 3.12 25.06 5.40
C ASP A 207 2.62 24.28 6.62
N ARG A 208 1.34 24.02 6.70
CA ARG A 208 0.69 23.36 7.85
C ARG A 208 0.48 21.86 7.66
N ILE A 209 0.48 21.39 6.43
CA ILE A 209 0.42 19.96 6.08
C ILE A 209 1.73 19.58 5.42
N ARG A 210 2.43 18.61 5.98
CA ARG A 210 3.76 18.16 5.57
C ARG A 210 3.83 16.65 5.41
#